data_65bdf143002f1fe2d6ba852b78fdf8a0
#
_entry.id   65bdf143002f1fe2d6ba852b78fdf8a0
#
_cell.length_a   1.000
_cell.length_b   1.000
_cell.length_c   1.000
_cell.angle_alpha   90.00
_cell.angle_beta   90.00
_cell.angle_gamma   90.00
#
_symmetry.space_group_name_H-M   'P 1'
#
loop_
_entity.id
_entity.type
_entity.pdbx_description
1 polymer ?
#
loop_
_entity_poly.entity_id
_entity_poly.type
_entity_poly.pdbx_seq_one_letter_code
_entity_poly.pdbx_strand_id
1 'polypeptide(L)'
;LGYTVNAHRRPISSSLLAFGGQKDSPSNTGKKWGGVRADGVGLSLSYDKGEANGVWASLSGDQLTGKNVEDNWRVRWMTGYYYKIINQNNRRVTIGLNNMIWHYDKDLSGYSLGQGGYYSPQEYLSFAIPVMWRERTENWSWELGASGSWSHSRTKTMPRYPLMNLIPTDWKEDAASQTNDGGSSQGFGYTARALLERRVTSNWFVGTAIDIQQAKDYAPSHFLLYVRYSAAGWQGDMDLPPQPLIPYADW
;
A
#
# COMPACT_ATOMS: atom_id res chain seq x y z
N LEU A 1 -17.03 -13.07 -14.68
CA LEU A 1 -16.85 -11.68 -14.27
C LEU A 1 -17.08 -11.56 -12.78
N GLY A 2 -16.07 -11.11 -12.06
CA GLY A 2 -16.17 -10.77 -10.64
C GLY A 2 -16.13 -9.26 -10.45
N TYR A 3 -16.82 -8.77 -9.43
CA TYR A 3 -16.72 -7.39 -9.01
C TYR A 3 -16.74 -7.30 -7.48
N THR A 4 -16.05 -6.29 -6.95
CA THR A 4 -16.04 -6.00 -5.53
C THR A 4 -16.12 -4.49 -5.34
N VAL A 5 -17.05 -4.06 -4.50
CA VAL A 5 -17.14 -2.69 -4.02
C VAL A 5 -16.77 -2.69 -2.55
N ASN A 6 -15.88 -1.80 -2.16
CA ASN A 6 -15.49 -1.65 -0.76
C ASN A 6 -15.56 -0.19 -0.33
N ALA A 7 -15.79 0.01 0.96
CA ALA A 7 -15.58 1.27 1.63
C ALA A 7 -14.67 1.01 2.83
N HIS A 8 -13.75 1.91 3.10
CA HIS A 8 -12.79 1.70 4.17
C HIS A 8 -12.42 3.01 4.88
N ARG A 9 -11.99 2.84 6.11
CA ARG A 9 -11.33 3.86 6.92
C ARG A 9 -10.10 3.25 7.54
N ARG A 10 -8.91 3.68 7.11
CA ARG A 10 -7.63 3.11 7.54
C ARG A 10 -6.61 4.19 7.86
N PRO A 11 -5.76 3.98 8.88
CA PRO A 11 -4.62 4.85 9.10
C PRO A 11 -3.56 4.66 8.00
N ILE A 12 -2.87 5.74 7.64
CA ILE A 12 -1.66 5.68 6.82
C ILE A 12 -0.49 5.30 7.73
N SER A 13 0.23 4.23 7.42
CA SER A 13 1.25 3.65 8.30
C SER A 13 2.39 4.60 8.63
N SER A 14 2.94 5.31 7.66
CA SER A 14 4.01 6.28 7.88
C SER A 14 3.55 7.45 8.76
N SER A 15 2.29 7.87 8.63
CA SER A 15 1.72 8.94 9.45
C SER A 15 1.44 8.52 10.89
N LEU A 16 1.30 7.24 11.19
CA LEU A 16 1.21 6.73 12.57
C LEU A 16 2.49 7.04 13.36
N LEU A 17 3.65 6.93 12.73
CA LEU A 17 4.94 7.25 13.36
C LEU A 17 5.06 8.75 13.68
N ALA A 18 4.44 9.62 12.88
CA ALA A 18 4.42 11.06 13.08
C ALA A 18 3.30 11.54 14.02
N PHE A 19 2.42 10.65 14.50
CA PHE A 19 1.26 11.02 15.31
C PHE A 19 1.62 11.78 16.60
N GLY A 20 2.76 11.49 17.21
CA GLY A 20 3.28 12.21 18.37
C GLY A 20 3.67 13.66 18.07
N GLY A 21 3.75 14.02 16.81
CA GLY A 21 4.24 15.31 16.32
C GLY A 21 5.73 15.49 16.56
N GLN A 22 6.40 16.12 15.64
CA GLN A 22 7.76 16.60 15.85
C GLN A 22 7.70 18.06 16.26
N LYS A 23 8.62 18.48 17.12
CA LYS A 23 8.82 19.89 17.43
C LYS A 23 9.79 20.45 16.43
N ASP A 24 9.29 21.26 15.53
CA ASP A 24 10.06 21.88 14.47
C ASP A 24 10.15 23.40 14.69
N SER A 25 11.23 24.00 14.27
CA SER A 25 11.40 25.45 14.27
C SER A 25 11.14 25.95 12.83
N PRO A 26 10.33 26.96 12.64
CA PRO A 26 9.71 27.88 13.61
C PRO A 26 8.41 27.38 14.24
N SER A 27 7.95 26.18 13.91
CA SER A 27 6.67 25.64 14.38
C SER A 27 6.72 24.96 15.75
N ASN A 28 7.77 25.18 16.54
CA ASN A 28 7.89 24.58 17.90
C ASN A 28 6.87 25.16 18.90
N THR A 29 5.60 25.02 18.57
CA THR A 29 4.46 25.51 19.35
C THR A 29 3.99 24.51 20.40
N GLY A 30 4.62 23.32 20.50
CA GLY A 30 4.14 22.19 21.30
C GLY A 30 2.90 21.50 20.70
N LYS A 31 2.42 21.90 19.54
CA LYS A 31 1.30 21.25 18.86
C LYS A 31 1.72 19.88 18.33
N LYS A 32 0.80 18.94 18.40
CA LYS A 32 0.95 17.61 17.80
C LYS A 32 0.25 17.57 16.46
N TRP A 33 0.83 16.88 15.48
CA TRP A 33 0.23 16.66 14.15
C TRP A 33 0.55 15.25 13.65
N GLY A 34 -0.14 14.80 12.60
CA GLY A 34 0.00 13.48 12.04
C GLY A 34 -1.24 12.61 12.27
N GLY A 35 -1.06 11.28 12.27
CA GLY A 35 -2.15 10.33 12.44
C GLY A 35 -3.16 10.37 11.29
N VAL A 36 -2.68 10.51 10.05
CA VAL A 36 -3.52 10.60 8.85
C VAL A 36 -4.26 9.31 8.62
N ARG A 37 -5.53 9.43 8.27
CA ARG A 37 -6.42 8.34 7.88
C ARG A 37 -6.90 8.56 6.46
N ALA A 38 -7.09 7.46 5.75
CA ALA A 38 -7.74 7.40 4.45
C ALA A 38 -9.16 6.90 4.63
N ASP A 39 -10.14 7.73 4.29
CA ASP A 39 -11.55 7.39 4.18
C ASP A 39 -11.88 7.29 2.70
N GLY A 40 -12.24 6.10 2.21
CA GLY A 40 -12.35 5.91 0.77
C GLY A 40 -13.30 4.81 0.34
N VAL A 41 -13.49 4.81 -0.97
CA VAL A 41 -14.27 3.79 -1.68
C VAL A 41 -13.44 3.21 -2.82
N GLY A 42 -13.68 1.94 -3.13
CA GLY A 42 -13.01 1.25 -4.21
C GLY A 42 -13.94 0.33 -4.98
N LEU A 43 -13.66 0.20 -6.27
CA LEU A 43 -14.28 -0.76 -7.18
C LEU A 43 -13.17 -1.62 -7.78
N SER A 44 -13.34 -2.93 -7.72
CA SER A 44 -12.47 -3.88 -8.41
C SER A 44 -13.30 -4.75 -9.35
N LEU A 45 -12.76 -4.98 -10.53
CA LEU A 45 -13.34 -5.84 -11.56
C LEU A 45 -12.33 -6.93 -11.90
N SER A 46 -12.80 -8.14 -12.13
CA SER A 46 -11.97 -9.24 -12.61
C SER A 46 -12.72 -10.08 -13.64
N TYR A 47 -12.00 -10.54 -14.64
CA TYR A 47 -12.51 -11.42 -15.66
C TYR A 47 -11.54 -12.57 -15.87
N ASP A 48 -11.95 -13.74 -15.42
CA ASP A 48 -11.26 -15.02 -15.57
C ASP A 48 -12.31 -16.10 -15.77
N LYS A 49 -12.23 -16.80 -16.89
CA LYS A 49 -13.13 -17.91 -17.23
C LYS A 49 -12.62 -19.27 -16.75
N GLY A 50 -11.52 -19.32 -15.99
CA GLY A 50 -10.83 -20.55 -15.65
C GLY A 50 -9.82 -21.01 -16.71
N GLU A 51 -9.74 -20.30 -17.84
CA GLU A 51 -8.78 -20.54 -18.92
C GLU A 51 -7.37 -20.02 -18.56
N ALA A 52 -6.47 -20.02 -19.57
CA ALA A 52 -5.08 -19.60 -19.37
C ALA A 52 -4.93 -18.12 -19.01
N ASN A 53 -5.88 -17.27 -19.38
CA ASN A 53 -5.78 -15.82 -19.25
C ASN A 53 -6.75 -15.24 -18.23
N GLY A 54 -6.37 -14.13 -17.61
CA GLY A 54 -7.27 -13.29 -16.83
C GLY A 54 -6.83 -11.84 -16.83
N VAL A 55 -7.81 -10.95 -16.62
CA VAL A 55 -7.61 -9.51 -16.49
C VAL A 55 -8.30 -9.00 -15.24
N TRP A 56 -7.76 -7.96 -14.67
CA TRP A 56 -8.38 -7.26 -13.57
C TRP A 56 -8.11 -5.76 -13.63
N ALA A 57 -8.99 -4.99 -13.01
CA ALA A 57 -8.83 -3.55 -12.85
C ALA A 57 -9.38 -3.13 -11.49
N SER A 58 -8.80 -2.11 -10.90
CA SER A 58 -9.32 -1.49 -9.70
C SER A 58 -9.19 0.03 -9.76
N LEU A 59 -10.18 0.72 -9.22
CA LEU A 59 -10.20 2.17 -9.05
C LEU A 59 -10.58 2.46 -7.62
N SER A 60 -9.84 3.32 -6.95
CA SER A 60 -10.19 3.80 -5.60
C SER A 60 -9.95 5.30 -5.48
N GLY A 61 -10.79 5.94 -4.65
CA GLY A 61 -10.65 7.33 -4.26
C GLY A 61 -10.71 7.46 -2.75
N ASP A 62 -9.81 8.26 -2.17
CA ASP A 62 -9.67 8.44 -0.74
C ASP A 62 -9.58 9.93 -0.38
N GLN A 63 -10.27 10.32 0.69
CA GLN A 63 -10.02 11.54 1.42
C GLN A 63 -9.04 11.25 2.55
N LEU A 64 -8.00 12.07 2.66
CA LEU A 64 -6.92 11.93 3.62
C LEU A 64 -7.00 13.06 4.64
N THR A 65 -7.24 12.72 5.90
CA THR A 65 -7.38 13.69 6.99
C THR A 65 -6.57 13.30 8.21
N GLY A 66 -6.03 14.27 8.92
CA GLY A 66 -5.20 14.05 10.11
C GLY A 66 -5.29 15.17 11.12
N LYS A 67 -4.71 14.97 12.29
CA LYS A 67 -4.67 16.00 13.33
C LYS A 67 -3.65 17.07 12.97
N ASN A 68 -4.10 18.32 12.80
CA ASN A 68 -3.22 19.43 12.39
C ASN A 68 -2.37 19.10 11.16
N VAL A 69 -2.98 18.43 10.20
CA VAL A 69 -2.41 18.08 8.89
C VAL A 69 -3.33 18.68 7.83
N GLU A 70 -2.77 19.16 6.76
CA GLU A 70 -3.51 19.67 5.60
C GLU A 70 -4.29 18.52 4.96
N ASP A 71 -5.56 18.76 4.63
CA ASP A 71 -6.40 17.77 3.96
C ASP A 71 -5.92 17.49 2.54
N ASN A 72 -6.03 16.24 2.14
CA ASN A 72 -5.62 15.78 0.83
C ASN A 72 -6.63 14.78 0.26
N TRP A 73 -6.55 14.51 -1.02
CA TRP A 73 -7.25 13.40 -1.64
C TRP A 73 -6.32 12.65 -2.58
N ARG A 74 -6.64 11.38 -2.84
CA ARG A 74 -5.93 10.58 -3.83
C ARG A 74 -6.89 9.75 -4.67
N VAL A 75 -6.48 9.48 -5.90
CA VAL A 75 -7.07 8.49 -6.78
C VAL A 75 -6.01 7.47 -7.15
N ARG A 76 -6.38 6.19 -7.14
CA ARG A 76 -5.52 5.08 -7.56
C ARG A 76 -6.24 4.27 -8.61
N TRP A 77 -5.59 4.06 -9.74
CA TRP A 77 -6.00 3.17 -10.80
C TRP A 77 -4.98 2.06 -10.96
N MET A 78 -5.43 0.82 -11.02
CA MET A 78 -4.58 -0.34 -11.23
C MET A 78 -5.24 -1.28 -12.22
N THR A 79 -4.44 -1.82 -13.13
CA THR A 79 -4.86 -2.86 -14.06
C THR A 79 -3.82 -3.95 -14.16
N GLY A 80 -4.25 -5.15 -14.47
CA GLY A 80 -3.35 -6.26 -14.69
C GLY A 80 -3.92 -7.28 -15.67
N TYR A 81 -3.02 -7.86 -16.42
CA TYR A 81 -3.23 -9.05 -17.23
C TYR A 81 -2.33 -10.15 -16.69
N TYR A 82 -2.80 -11.37 -16.65
CA TYR A 82 -1.98 -12.53 -16.31
C TYR A 82 -2.25 -13.73 -17.22
N TYR A 83 -1.20 -14.53 -17.37
CA TYR A 83 -1.22 -15.81 -18.07
C TYR A 83 -0.83 -16.92 -17.10
N LYS A 84 -1.61 -18.00 -17.07
CA LYS A 84 -1.39 -19.17 -16.21
C LYS A 84 -0.49 -20.15 -16.98
N ILE A 85 0.80 -20.20 -16.63
CA ILE A 85 1.78 -21.16 -17.19
C ILE A 85 1.45 -22.58 -16.71
N ILE A 86 1.07 -22.69 -15.42
CA ILE A 86 0.57 -23.92 -14.79
C ILE A 86 -0.79 -23.58 -14.18
N ASN A 87 -1.80 -24.38 -14.46
CA ASN A 87 -3.14 -24.21 -13.93
C ASN A 87 -3.71 -25.57 -13.50
N GLN A 88 -3.31 -26.04 -12.33
CA GLN A 88 -3.77 -27.28 -11.69
C GLN A 88 -4.56 -26.95 -10.42
N ASN A 89 -5.32 -27.88 -9.91
CA ASN A 89 -6.14 -27.67 -8.69
C ASN A 89 -5.29 -27.35 -7.45
N ASN A 90 -4.09 -27.92 -7.38
CA ASN A 90 -3.18 -27.76 -6.23
C ASN A 90 -1.97 -26.88 -6.54
N ARG A 91 -1.74 -26.51 -7.81
CA ARG A 91 -0.58 -25.71 -8.23
C ARG A 91 -0.98 -24.72 -9.32
N ARG A 92 -0.55 -23.47 -9.15
CA ARG A 92 -0.72 -22.43 -10.16
C ARG A 92 0.54 -21.59 -10.27
N VAL A 93 1.02 -21.41 -11.50
CA VAL A 93 2.11 -20.49 -11.81
C VAL A 93 1.60 -19.49 -12.83
N THR A 94 1.75 -18.22 -12.55
CA THR A 94 1.31 -17.13 -13.43
C THR A 94 2.43 -16.15 -13.69
N ILE A 95 2.43 -15.58 -14.90
CA ILE A 95 3.18 -14.39 -15.25
C ILE A 95 2.19 -13.31 -15.66
N GLY A 96 2.49 -12.05 -15.42
CA GLY A 96 1.57 -10.97 -15.72
C GLY A 96 2.26 -9.70 -16.17
N LEU A 97 1.41 -8.72 -16.47
CA LEU A 97 1.77 -7.32 -16.68
C LEU A 97 0.80 -6.46 -15.86
N ASN A 98 1.32 -5.65 -14.98
CA ASN A 98 0.53 -4.74 -14.16
C ASN A 98 0.88 -3.29 -14.49
N ASN A 99 -0.12 -2.43 -14.44
CA ASN A 99 0.02 -0.99 -14.52
C ASN A 99 -0.62 -0.35 -13.29
N MET A 100 0.00 0.71 -12.79
CA MET A 100 -0.49 1.47 -11.64
C MET A 100 -0.35 2.96 -11.92
N ILE A 101 -1.41 3.72 -11.66
CA ILE A 101 -1.45 5.18 -11.75
C ILE A 101 -1.99 5.69 -10.43
N TRP A 102 -1.24 6.61 -9.80
CA TRP A 102 -1.69 7.32 -8.60
C TRP A 102 -1.63 8.81 -8.83
N HIS A 103 -2.56 9.49 -8.21
CA HIS A 103 -2.60 10.93 -8.17
C HIS A 103 -3.00 11.39 -6.77
N TYR A 104 -2.19 12.26 -6.18
CA TYR A 104 -2.52 13.03 -4.98
C TYR A 104 -2.68 14.49 -5.35
N ASP A 105 -3.58 15.19 -4.68
CA ASP A 105 -3.77 16.63 -4.88
C ASP A 105 -2.55 17.44 -4.45
N LYS A 106 -2.01 17.09 -3.26
CA LYS A 106 -0.89 17.81 -2.62
C LYS A 106 0.24 16.86 -2.25
N ASP A 107 1.48 17.34 -2.34
CA ASP A 107 2.62 16.66 -1.73
C ASP A 107 2.71 17.01 -0.25
N LEU A 108 2.37 16.05 0.60
CA LEU A 108 2.42 16.15 2.07
C LEU A 108 3.42 15.16 2.67
N SER A 109 4.49 14.84 1.93
CA SER A 109 5.51 13.87 2.35
C SER A 109 6.46 14.39 3.44
N GLY A 110 6.46 15.70 3.69
CA GLY A 110 7.27 16.31 4.73
C GLY A 110 6.84 15.97 6.15
N TYR A 111 7.71 16.29 7.12
CA TYR A 111 7.50 16.04 8.55
C TYR A 111 7.33 17.32 9.39
N SER A 112 7.17 18.48 8.77
CA SER A 112 6.87 19.74 9.45
C SER A 112 5.38 19.86 9.80
N LEU A 113 5.04 20.82 10.68
CA LEU A 113 3.66 21.06 11.11
C LEU A 113 2.74 21.32 9.91
N GLY A 114 1.67 20.56 9.82
CA GLY A 114 0.73 20.60 8.72
C GLY A 114 0.98 19.53 7.64
N GLN A 115 2.14 18.94 7.59
CA GLN A 115 2.49 17.85 6.68
C GLN A 115 2.01 16.49 7.21
N GLY A 116 1.82 15.51 6.32
CA GLY A 116 1.30 14.19 6.66
C GLY A 116 2.37 13.12 6.90
N GLY A 117 3.57 13.31 6.38
CA GLY A 117 4.67 12.35 6.48
C GLY A 117 4.49 11.10 5.61
N TYR A 118 3.65 11.13 4.60
CA TYR A 118 3.40 10.01 3.70
C TYR A 118 3.76 10.35 2.24
N TYR A 119 4.22 9.37 1.50
CA TYR A 119 4.54 9.53 0.07
C TYR A 119 3.29 9.90 -0.73
N SER A 120 3.29 11.07 -1.36
CA SER A 120 2.11 11.69 -1.98
C SER A 120 2.43 12.40 -3.30
N PRO A 121 2.89 11.66 -4.33
CA PRO A 121 3.19 12.25 -5.63
C PRO A 121 1.92 12.70 -6.36
N GLN A 122 2.01 13.82 -7.10
CA GLN A 122 0.92 14.30 -7.94
C GLN A 122 0.79 13.49 -9.22
N GLU A 123 1.88 12.87 -9.66
CA GLU A 123 1.88 11.92 -10.78
C GLU A 123 2.72 10.71 -10.38
N TYR A 124 2.14 9.54 -10.50
CA TYR A 124 2.83 8.27 -10.35
C TYR A 124 2.35 7.29 -11.41
N LEU A 125 3.28 6.74 -12.16
CA LEU A 125 3.03 5.70 -13.16
C LEU A 125 4.01 4.56 -12.93
N SER A 126 3.52 3.34 -12.95
CA SER A 126 4.36 2.15 -12.82
C SER A 126 3.88 1.03 -13.74
N PHE A 127 4.84 0.29 -14.28
CA PHE A 127 4.64 -0.97 -14.98
C PHE A 127 5.44 -2.04 -14.29
N ALA A 128 4.87 -3.22 -14.13
CA ALA A 128 5.50 -4.33 -13.45
C ALA A 128 5.20 -5.66 -14.13
N ILE A 129 6.17 -6.56 -14.12
CA ILE A 129 6.02 -7.92 -14.63
C ILE A 129 6.09 -8.87 -13.42
N PRO A 130 4.94 -9.24 -12.82
CA PRO A 130 4.88 -10.20 -11.74
C PRO A 130 4.96 -11.64 -12.24
N VAL A 131 5.68 -12.47 -11.48
CA VAL A 131 5.60 -13.92 -11.54
C VAL A 131 5.13 -14.41 -10.20
N MET A 132 4.17 -15.33 -10.18
CA MET A 132 3.59 -15.85 -8.95
C MET A 132 3.44 -17.36 -9.03
N TRP A 133 3.89 -18.04 -7.99
CA TRP A 133 3.71 -19.46 -7.78
C TRP A 133 2.89 -19.71 -6.51
N ARG A 134 1.78 -20.40 -6.67
CA ARG A 134 0.90 -20.85 -5.60
C ARG A 134 0.81 -22.36 -5.61
N GLU A 135 0.91 -22.96 -4.45
CA GLU A 135 0.74 -24.40 -4.32
C GLU A 135 0.17 -24.74 -2.95
N ARG A 136 -0.59 -25.82 -2.91
CA ARG A 136 -1.12 -26.40 -1.67
C ARG A 136 -0.93 -27.90 -1.63
N THR A 137 -0.81 -28.40 -0.44
CA THR A 137 -0.86 -29.80 -0.08
C THR A 137 -1.88 -29.99 1.04
N GLU A 138 -1.97 -31.18 1.57
CA GLU A 138 -2.80 -31.46 2.74
C GLU A 138 -2.45 -30.57 3.95
N ASN A 139 -1.17 -30.33 4.21
CA ASN A 139 -0.69 -29.64 5.41
C ASN A 139 0.00 -28.29 5.15
N TRP A 140 0.26 -27.95 3.91
CA TRP A 140 0.97 -26.72 3.53
C TRP A 140 0.25 -25.96 2.44
N SER A 141 0.28 -24.65 2.54
CA SER A 141 -0.11 -23.75 1.46
C SER A 141 0.91 -22.62 1.37
N TRP A 142 1.32 -22.26 0.15
CA TRP A 142 2.24 -21.16 -0.06
C TRP A 142 1.91 -20.34 -1.31
N GLU A 143 2.33 -19.11 -1.25
CA GLU A 143 2.36 -18.19 -2.37
C GLU A 143 3.76 -17.54 -2.40
N LEU A 144 4.48 -17.70 -3.51
CA LEU A 144 5.73 -17.02 -3.76
C LEU A 144 5.56 -16.11 -4.96
N GLY A 145 5.95 -14.85 -4.83
CA GLY A 145 5.85 -13.85 -5.87
C GLY A 145 7.15 -13.07 -6.03
N ALA A 146 7.46 -12.72 -7.26
CA ALA A 146 8.53 -11.78 -7.59
C ALA A 146 8.06 -10.88 -8.72
N SER A 147 8.50 -9.63 -8.73
CA SER A 147 8.16 -8.69 -9.79
C SER A 147 9.32 -7.73 -10.03
N GLY A 148 9.66 -7.51 -11.30
CA GLY A 148 10.45 -6.37 -11.73
C GLY A 148 9.54 -5.25 -12.19
N SER A 149 9.87 -4.02 -11.87
CA SER A 149 9.05 -2.85 -12.20
C SER A 149 9.89 -1.67 -12.67
N TRP A 150 9.28 -0.81 -13.47
CA TRP A 150 9.74 0.54 -13.75
C TRP A 150 8.67 1.51 -13.27
N SER A 151 9.10 2.62 -12.70
CA SER A 151 8.19 3.67 -12.24
C SER A 151 8.70 5.06 -12.57
N HIS A 152 7.75 5.97 -12.72
CA HIS A 152 7.96 7.41 -12.82
C HIS A 152 7.08 8.11 -11.81
N SER A 153 7.65 9.08 -11.10
CA SER A 153 6.90 9.92 -10.15
C SER A 153 7.25 11.39 -10.33
N ARG A 154 6.29 12.25 -10.01
CA ARG A 154 6.46 13.71 -10.00
C ARG A 154 5.74 14.32 -8.81
N THR A 155 6.45 15.20 -8.10
CA THR A 155 5.90 16.03 -7.04
C THR A 155 5.96 17.49 -7.45
N LYS A 156 5.00 18.30 -6.97
CA LYS A 156 5.00 19.77 -7.15
C LYS A 156 5.58 20.41 -5.90
N THR A 157 6.18 21.57 -6.09
CA THR A 157 6.60 22.43 -4.97
C THR A 157 5.40 22.80 -4.11
N MET A 158 5.52 22.61 -2.80
CA MET A 158 4.47 22.87 -1.83
C MET A 158 5.01 23.69 -0.66
N PRO A 159 4.17 24.51 0.02
CA PRO A 159 4.57 25.14 1.26
C PRO A 159 5.06 24.12 2.30
N ARG A 160 6.19 24.40 2.94
CA ARG A 160 6.70 23.58 4.03
C ARG A 160 5.74 23.54 5.22
N TYR A 161 5.03 24.64 5.46
CA TYR A 161 4.02 24.80 6.50
C TYR A 161 2.65 25.13 5.87
N PRO A 162 1.89 24.14 5.41
CA PRO A 162 0.65 24.38 4.68
C PRO A 162 -0.45 25.00 5.56
N LEU A 163 -0.41 24.81 6.88
CA LEU A 163 -1.40 25.34 7.83
C LEU A 163 -0.88 26.61 8.54
N MET A 164 -0.80 27.72 7.81
CA MET A 164 -0.28 29.01 8.30
C MET A 164 -1.06 29.58 9.49
N ASN A 165 -2.31 29.19 9.69
CA ASN A 165 -3.10 29.57 10.85
C ASN A 165 -2.61 28.95 12.17
N LEU A 166 -1.82 27.91 12.11
CA LEU A 166 -1.22 27.23 13.27
C LEU A 166 0.17 27.82 13.64
N ILE A 167 0.76 28.62 12.77
CA ILE A 167 2.09 29.22 12.97
C ILE A 167 1.95 30.48 13.82
N PRO A 168 2.79 30.68 14.85
CA PRO A 168 2.84 31.92 15.65
C PRO A 168 3.10 33.14 14.76
N THR A 169 2.52 34.29 15.13
CA THR A 169 2.57 35.52 14.33
C THR A 169 4.01 35.95 14.02
N ASP A 170 4.92 35.82 14.98
CA ASP A 170 6.32 36.23 14.88
C ASP A 170 7.13 35.39 13.87
N TRP A 171 6.59 34.21 13.48
CA TRP A 171 7.23 33.27 12.57
C TRP A 171 6.52 33.13 11.22
N LYS A 172 5.38 33.82 11.03
CA LYS A 172 4.55 33.65 9.81
C LYS A 172 5.29 34.08 8.54
N GLU A 173 6.03 35.15 8.60
CA GLU A 173 6.75 35.69 7.44
C GLU A 173 7.87 34.74 6.98
N ASP A 174 8.64 34.23 7.94
CA ASP A 174 9.70 33.24 7.68
C ASP A 174 9.11 31.90 7.19
N ALA A 175 8.08 31.41 7.85
CA ALA A 175 7.42 30.16 7.49
C ALA A 175 6.76 30.22 6.09
N ALA A 176 6.22 31.38 5.70
CA ALA A 176 5.60 31.58 4.40
C ALA A 176 6.59 31.51 3.23
N SER A 177 7.85 31.84 3.49
CA SER A 177 8.92 31.78 2.49
C SER A 177 9.48 30.37 2.26
N GLN A 178 9.18 29.41 3.14
CA GLN A 178 9.75 28.07 3.09
C GLN A 178 8.90 27.11 2.27
N THR A 179 9.54 26.40 1.34
CA THR A 179 8.91 25.41 0.47
C THR A 179 9.62 24.05 0.58
N ASN A 180 8.88 23.00 0.29
CA ASN A 180 9.42 21.70 -0.10
C ASN A 180 9.43 21.67 -1.62
N ASP A 181 10.61 21.53 -2.21
CA ASP A 181 10.75 21.57 -3.66
C ASP A 181 10.16 20.31 -4.29
N GLY A 182 9.43 20.51 -5.37
CA GLY A 182 8.96 19.44 -6.22
C GLY A 182 10.10 18.85 -7.05
N GLY A 183 9.83 17.68 -7.61
CA GLY A 183 10.81 17.01 -8.46
C GLY A 183 10.19 15.88 -9.26
N SER A 184 10.95 15.30 -10.15
CA SER A 184 10.59 14.08 -10.84
C SER A 184 11.65 13.02 -10.62
N SER A 185 11.21 11.78 -10.48
CA SER A 185 12.06 10.62 -10.29
C SER A 185 11.58 9.48 -11.18
N GLN A 186 12.50 8.70 -11.68
CA GLN A 186 12.20 7.47 -12.41
C GLN A 186 13.25 6.41 -12.08
N GLY A 187 12.87 5.16 -12.13
CA GLY A 187 13.78 4.09 -11.84
C GLY A 187 13.18 2.70 -11.95
N PHE A 188 14.03 1.72 -11.83
CA PHE A 188 13.64 0.32 -11.72
C PHE A 188 13.52 -0.06 -10.26
N GLY A 189 12.59 -0.97 -9.99
CA GLY A 189 12.37 -1.56 -8.69
C GLY A 189 12.07 -3.05 -8.80
N TYR A 190 12.01 -3.70 -7.65
CA TYR A 190 11.56 -5.09 -7.56
C TYR A 190 10.71 -5.30 -6.31
N THR A 191 9.89 -6.33 -6.36
CA THR A 191 9.19 -6.85 -5.19
C THR A 191 9.44 -8.34 -5.08
N ALA A 192 9.52 -8.83 -3.85
CA ALA A 192 9.55 -10.25 -3.53
C ALA A 192 8.57 -10.50 -2.38
N ARG A 193 7.67 -11.46 -2.58
CA ARG A 193 6.65 -11.83 -1.59
C ARG A 193 6.67 -13.32 -1.33
N ALA A 194 6.57 -13.69 -0.08
CA ALA A 194 6.39 -15.07 0.34
C ALA A 194 5.29 -15.16 1.40
N LEU A 195 4.30 -15.98 1.14
CA LEU A 195 3.31 -16.43 2.12
C LEU A 195 3.48 -17.92 2.33
N LEU A 196 3.47 -18.36 3.57
CA LEU A 196 3.53 -19.78 3.93
C LEU A 196 2.59 -20.02 5.11
N GLU A 197 1.71 -21.00 4.97
CA GLU A 197 0.86 -21.46 6.06
C GLU A 197 0.97 -22.97 6.21
N ARG A 198 1.08 -23.44 7.45
CA ARG A 198 1.11 -24.86 7.83
C ARG A 198 -0.05 -25.17 8.74
N ARG A 199 -0.76 -26.26 8.44
CA ARG A 199 -1.69 -26.91 9.37
C ARG A 199 -0.90 -27.72 10.38
N VAL A 200 -1.00 -27.37 11.65
CA VAL A 200 -0.35 -28.09 12.76
C VAL A 200 -1.30 -29.17 13.32
N THR A 201 -2.57 -28.82 13.43
CA THR A 201 -3.67 -29.73 13.76
C THR A 201 -4.90 -29.38 12.92
N SER A 202 -6.00 -30.12 13.01
CA SER A 202 -7.23 -29.78 12.31
C SER A 202 -7.76 -28.38 12.62
N ASN A 203 -7.40 -27.80 13.77
CA ASN A 203 -7.91 -26.52 14.25
C ASN A 203 -6.86 -25.42 14.25
N TRP A 204 -5.56 -25.76 14.27
CA TRP A 204 -4.47 -24.78 14.41
C TRP A 204 -3.61 -24.69 13.16
N PHE A 205 -3.38 -23.47 12.74
CA PHE A 205 -2.55 -23.12 11.59
C PHE A 205 -1.53 -22.07 12.01
N VAL A 206 -0.32 -22.20 11.54
CA VAL A 206 0.76 -21.25 11.76
C VAL A 206 1.23 -20.74 10.41
N GLY A 207 1.37 -19.45 10.26
CA GLY A 207 1.77 -18.85 9.00
C GLY A 207 2.74 -17.70 9.15
N THR A 208 3.42 -17.40 8.05
CA THR A 208 4.30 -16.25 7.89
C THR A 208 4.06 -15.59 6.56
N ALA A 209 4.19 -14.27 6.54
CA ALA A 209 4.22 -13.46 5.33
C ALA A 209 5.44 -12.56 5.36
N ILE A 210 6.13 -12.50 4.23
CA ILE A 210 7.25 -11.60 3.99
C ILE A 210 6.94 -10.85 2.71
N ASP A 211 7.08 -9.53 2.75
CA ASP A 211 6.97 -8.66 1.58
C ASP A 211 8.18 -7.72 1.58
N ILE A 212 8.96 -7.76 0.52
CA ILE A 212 10.14 -6.93 0.31
C ILE A 212 9.91 -6.13 -0.94
N GLN A 213 9.96 -4.81 -0.81
CA GLN A 213 9.83 -3.91 -1.94
C GLN A 213 11.04 -3.00 -2.00
N GLN A 214 11.54 -2.76 -3.18
CA GLN A 214 12.64 -1.86 -3.44
C GLN A 214 12.32 -1.03 -4.68
N ALA A 215 12.15 0.25 -4.49
CA ALA A 215 12.09 1.25 -5.54
C ALA A 215 13.05 2.40 -5.20
N LYS A 216 13.26 3.32 -6.12
CA LYS A 216 14.26 4.39 -5.95
C LYS A 216 14.03 5.25 -4.70
N ASP A 217 12.76 5.59 -4.43
CA ASP A 217 12.41 6.53 -3.35
C ASP A 217 11.46 5.90 -2.30
N TYR A 218 11.22 4.58 -2.41
CA TYR A 218 10.27 3.89 -1.54
C TYR A 218 10.63 2.41 -1.40
N ALA A 219 10.95 1.96 -0.21
CA ALA A 219 11.40 0.59 0.07
C ALA A 219 10.74 0.01 1.34
N PRO A 220 9.40 -0.12 1.39
CA PRO A 220 8.73 -0.74 2.52
C PRO A 220 8.98 -2.25 2.51
N SER A 221 9.26 -2.81 3.67
CA SER A 221 9.37 -4.26 3.86
C SER A 221 8.55 -4.66 5.07
N HIS A 222 7.83 -5.77 4.94
CA HIS A 222 6.92 -6.25 5.97
C HIS A 222 7.21 -7.70 6.31
N PHE A 223 7.09 -8.00 7.57
CA PHE A 223 7.15 -9.36 8.10
C PHE A 223 5.98 -9.58 9.03
N LEU A 224 5.25 -10.67 8.82
CA LEU A 224 4.13 -11.10 9.66
C LEU A 224 4.31 -12.55 10.08
N LEU A 225 4.17 -12.82 11.36
CA LEU A 225 3.91 -14.15 11.91
C LEU A 225 2.49 -14.17 12.45
N TYR A 226 1.73 -15.23 12.15
CA TYR A 226 0.39 -15.36 12.66
C TYR A 226 0.04 -16.80 13.04
N VAL A 227 -0.91 -16.91 13.92
CA VAL A 227 -1.57 -18.18 14.28
C VAL A 227 -3.05 -18.02 13.97
N ARG A 228 -3.63 -18.99 13.28
CA ARG A 228 -5.06 -19.02 12.98
C ARG A 228 -5.70 -20.23 13.65
N TYR A 229 -6.82 -20.01 14.31
CA TYR A 229 -7.64 -21.06 14.90
C TYR A 229 -8.97 -21.19 14.16
N SER A 230 -9.36 -22.42 13.81
CA SER A 230 -10.65 -22.74 13.21
C SER A 230 -11.45 -23.63 14.18
N ALA A 231 -12.54 -23.13 14.72
CA ALA A 231 -13.36 -23.85 15.68
C ALA A 231 -14.01 -25.10 15.07
N ALA A 232 -14.39 -25.03 13.80
CA ALA A 232 -14.97 -26.17 13.07
C ALA A 232 -13.94 -27.24 12.67
N GLY A 233 -12.65 -26.92 12.78
CA GLY A 233 -11.57 -27.73 12.21
C GLY A 233 -11.53 -27.67 10.68
N TRP A 234 -10.49 -28.22 10.11
CA TRP A 234 -10.32 -28.33 8.65
C TRP A 234 -9.73 -29.69 8.29
N GLN A 235 -10.32 -30.34 7.32
CA GLN A 235 -9.85 -31.61 6.75
C GLN A 235 -9.76 -31.46 5.24
N GLY A 236 -8.81 -32.16 4.62
CA GLY A 236 -8.52 -32.05 3.19
C GLY A 236 -7.37 -31.06 2.91
N ASP A 237 -7.24 -30.66 1.65
CA ASP A 237 -6.18 -29.74 1.21
C ASP A 237 -6.34 -28.36 1.82
N MET A 238 -5.21 -27.68 2.03
CA MET A 238 -5.15 -26.30 2.49
C MET A 238 -5.79 -25.33 1.48
N ASP A 239 -6.16 -24.14 1.92
CA ASP A 239 -6.64 -23.06 1.04
C ASP A 239 -5.55 -22.60 0.05
N LEU A 240 -5.99 -22.17 -1.12
CA LEU A 240 -5.11 -21.63 -2.15
C LEU A 240 -5.66 -20.29 -2.67
N PRO A 241 -5.01 -19.17 -2.42
CA PRO A 241 -3.77 -18.95 -1.63
C PRO A 241 -4.01 -19.04 -0.12
N PRO A 242 -2.94 -19.01 0.70
CA PRO A 242 -3.06 -18.82 2.14
C PRO A 242 -3.86 -17.56 2.48
N GLN A 243 -4.57 -17.57 3.59
CA GLN A 243 -5.47 -16.50 4.01
C GLN A 243 -4.88 -15.74 5.22
N PRO A 244 -3.86 -14.88 5.04
CA PRO A 244 -3.32 -14.09 6.13
C PRO A 244 -4.32 -13.01 6.57
N LEU A 245 -4.09 -12.46 7.76
CA LEU A 245 -4.84 -11.31 8.25
C LEU A 245 -4.68 -10.10 7.32
N ILE A 246 -5.76 -9.35 7.15
CA ILE A 246 -5.72 -8.08 6.41
C ILE A 246 -4.92 -7.06 7.24
N PRO A 247 -3.95 -6.35 6.67
CA PRO A 247 -3.22 -5.31 7.38
C PRO A 247 -4.14 -4.24 7.96
N TYR A 248 -3.83 -3.78 9.19
CA TYR A 248 -4.59 -2.73 9.85
C TYR A 248 -4.40 -1.35 9.18
N ALA A 249 -3.17 -1.05 8.79
CA ALA A 249 -2.82 0.21 8.14
C ALA A 249 -2.79 0.08 6.61
N ASP A 250 -3.07 1.17 5.93
CA ASP A 250 -2.85 1.33 4.49
C ASP A 250 -1.37 1.72 4.25
N TRP A 251 -0.78 1.17 3.19
CA TRP A 251 0.63 1.35 2.83
C TRP A 251 0.77 2.27 1.61
#